data_3771031cdc3b344ac5f0fd731df11294
#
_entry.id   3771031cdc3b344ac5f0fd731df11294
#
_cell.length_a   1.000
_cell.length_b   1.000
_cell.length_c   1.000
_cell.angle_alpha   90.00
_cell.angle_beta   90.00
_cell.angle_gamma   90.00
#
_symmetry.space_group_name_H-M   'P 1'
#
loop_
_entity.id
_entity.type
_entity.pdbx_description
1 polymer ?
#
loop_
_entity_poly.entity_id
_entity_poly.type
_entity_poly.pdbx_seq_one_letter_code
_entity_poly.pdbx_strand_id
1 'polypeptide(L)'
;MNFLPILSLFLGYVITEEDTCVSINEIKNCDKHIERTFIAIKPDAVQRGLVGDIITRFERKGFKLSGIKFVQASRELLELHYEEHKARSFFPSLVDYMSSGPVVAAVWEGKGVVKGGRSLLGATNPAEAAPGTIRGDLAMETGRNLCHASDSVESAARDFKLWVGEDLVKW
;
A
#
# COMPACT_ATOMS: atom_id res chain seq x y z
N MET A 1 -17.07 -12.50 48.04
CA MET A 1 -17.38 -13.71 47.26
C MET A 1 -16.91 -13.44 45.84
N ASN A 2 -15.71 -13.98 45.52
CA ASN A 2 -15.10 -13.80 44.19
C ASN A 2 -15.65 -14.88 43.26
N PHE A 3 -16.41 -14.51 42.26
CA PHE A 3 -16.75 -15.41 41.15
C PHE A 3 -15.61 -15.33 40.11
N LEU A 4 -14.80 -16.39 40.08
CA LEU A 4 -13.93 -16.67 38.93
C LEU A 4 -14.82 -17.12 37.75
N PRO A 5 -14.62 -16.58 36.53
CA PRO A 5 -15.28 -17.15 35.37
C PRO A 5 -14.68 -18.52 35.06
N ILE A 6 -15.55 -19.49 34.93
CA ILE A 6 -15.21 -20.86 34.54
C ILE A 6 -14.78 -20.86 33.10
N LEU A 7 -13.47 -21.03 32.90
CA LEU A 7 -12.89 -21.25 31.58
C LEU A 7 -13.21 -22.68 31.13
N SER A 8 -14.27 -22.87 30.40
CA SER A 8 -14.62 -24.16 29.82
C SER A 8 -13.91 -24.34 28.49
N LEU A 9 -12.83 -25.10 28.50
CA LEU A 9 -12.16 -25.58 27.27
C LEU A 9 -13.00 -26.74 26.70
N PHE A 10 -13.90 -26.46 25.79
CA PHE A 10 -14.55 -27.46 24.95
C PHE A 10 -13.98 -27.38 23.52
N LEU A 11 -13.23 -28.43 23.15
CA LEU A 11 -12.93 -28.85 21.77
C LEU A 11 -12.51 -27.75 20.80
N GLY A 12 -11.39 -27.08 21.06
CA GLY A 12 -10.69 -26.28 20.02
C GLY A 12 -11.33 -24.96 19.66
N TYR A 13 -12.20 -24.39 20.49
CA TYR A 13 -12.84 -23.09 20.29
C TYR A 13 -12.45 -22.11 21.42
N VAL A 14 -12.22 -20.87 21.05
CA VAL A 14 -12.08 -19.75 21.99
C VAL A 14 -13.33 -18.88 21.85
N ILE A 15 -14.06 -18.67 22.95
CA ILE A 15 -15.23 -17.78 23.01
C ILE A 15 -14.72 -16.38 23.35
N THR A 16 -14.88 -15.43 22.45
CA THR A 16 -14.70 -13.99 22.72
C THR A 16 -16.07 -13.39 23.05
N GLU A 17 -16.11 -12.27 23.81
CA GLU A 17 -17.33 -11.62 24.30
C GLU A 17 -18.32 -11.12 23.23
N GLU A 18 -18.03 -11.33 21.96
CA GLU A 18 -18.94 -11.04 20.84
C GLU A 18 -19.30 -12.36 20.12
N ASP A 19 -20.14 -13.19 20.67
CA ASP A 19 -20.91 -14.34 20.15
C ASP A 19 -20.52 -14.97 18.78
N THR A 20 -19.26 -14.92 18.37
CA THR A 20 -18.75 -15.62 17.18
C THR A 20 -17.67 -16.62 17.57
N CYS A 21 -18.07 -17.90 17.60
CA CYS A 21 -17.15 -19.01 17.79
C CYS A 21 -16.26 -19.17 16.55
N VAL A 22 -15.03 -18.66 16.60
CA VAL A 22 -14.04 -18.80 15.51
C VAL A 22 -13.09 -19.95 15.84
N SER A 23 -12.94 -20.92 14.95
CA SER A 23 -12.04 -22.05 15.18
C SER A 23 -10.58 -21.61 15.17
N ILE A 24 -9.72 -22.28 15.97
CA ILE A 24 -8.26 -22.01 15.98
C ILE A 24 -7.65 -22.16 14.57
N ASN A 25 -8.21 -23.02 13.71
CA ASN A 25 -7.78 -23.18 12.32
C ASN A 25 -8.18 -21.99 11.44
N GLU A 26 -9.29 -21.33 11.73
CA GLU A 26 -9.71 -20.11 11.02
C GLU A 26 -8.85 -18.92 11.44
N ILE A 27 -8.48 -18.80 12.71
CA ILE A 27 -7.54 -17.77 13.20
C ILE A 27 -6.16 -17.96 12.54
N LYS A 28 -5.65 -19.19 12.48
CA LYS A 28 -4.37 -19.50 11.78
C LYS A 28 -4.44 -19.33 10.26
N ASN A 29 -5.63 -19.42 9.66
CA ASN A 29 -5.82 -19.21 8.24
C ASN A 29 -5.98 -17.70 7.89
N CYS A 30 -6.32 -16.86 8.86
CA CYS A 30 -6.40 -15.41 8.66
C CYS A 30 -5.02 -14.82 8.32
N ASP A 31 -3.95 -15.32 8.93
CA ASP A 31 -2.57 -14.86 8.69
C ASP A 31 -2.01 -15.27 7.32
N LYS A 32 -2.54 -16.32 6.69
CA LYS A 32 -2.07 -16.80 5.38
C LYS A 32 -2.43 -15.90 4.19
N HIS A 33 -3.28 -14.89 4.40
CA HIS A 33 -3.76 -14.00 3.33
C HIS A 33 -3.30 -12.54 3.50
N ILE A 34 -2.41 -12.28 4.44
CA ILE A 34 -1.84 -10.95 4.62
C ILE A 34 -0.76 -10.75 3.56
N GLU A 35 -0.99 -9.77 2.72
CA GLU A 35 -0.07 -9.33 1.67
C GLU A 35 0.54 -7.99 2.04
N ARG A 36 1.63 -7.65 1.36
CA ARG A 36 2.19 -6.29 1.37
C ARG A 36 2.20 -5.70 -0.02
N THR A 37 1.99 -4.40 -0.10
CA THR A 37 2.13 -3.63 -1.33
C THR A 37 2.98 -2.40 -1.10
N PHE A 38 3.62 -1.94 -2.17
CA PHE A 38 4.37 -0.70 -2.19
C PHE A 38 3.56 0.39 -2.89
N ILE A 39 3.52 1.57 -2.28
CA ILE A 39 2.89 2.77 -2.84
C ILE A 39 3.91 3.89 -2.80
N ALA A 40 4.22 4.49 -3.94
CA ALA A 40 4.96 5.73 -4.01
C ALA A 40 3.99 6.90 -4.24
N ILE A 41 4.01 7.88 -3.33
CA ILE A 41 3.35 9.17 -3.51
C ILE A 41 4.32 10.08 -4.23
N LYS A 42 3.97 10.47 -5.43
CA LYS A 42 4.85 11.13 -6.39
C LYS A 42 5.06 12.62 -6.09
N PRO A 43 6.06 13.27 -6.70
CA PRO A 43 6.38 14.67 -6.44
C PRO A 43 5.21 15.64 -6.61
N ASP A 44 4.33 15.42 -7.59
CA ASP A 44 3.13 16.25 -7.81
C ASP A 44 2.15 16.21 -6.64
N ALA A 45 1.93 15.02 -6.06
CA ALA A 45 1.08 14.86 -4.89
C ALA A 45 1.71 15.48 -3.63
N VAL A 46 3.03 15.32 -3.46
CA VAL A 46 3.76 15.94 -2.35
C VAL A 46 3.70 17.47 -2.42
N GLN A 47 3.97 18.05 -3.60
CA GLN A 47 3.90 19.50 -3.81
C GLN A 47 2.52 20.08 -3.56
N ARG A 48 1.47 19.31 -3.85
CA ARG A 48 0.07 19.70 -3.63
C ARG A 48 -0.41 19.46 -2.19
N GLY A 49 0.43 18.96 -1.28
CA GLY A 49 0.06 18.69 0.11
C GLY A 49 -0.93 17.52 0.29
N LEU A 50 -0.97 16.57 -0.66
CA LEU A 50 -1.94 15.47 -0.68
C LEU A 50 -1.48 14.21 0.05
N VAL A 51 -0.30 14.23 0.67
CA VAL A 51 0.28 13.05 1.36
C VAL A 51 -0.66 12.52 2.44
N GLY A 52 -1.17 13.41 3.30
CA GLY A 52 -2.09 13.05 4.40
C GLY A 52 -3.41 12.46 3.87
N ASP A 53 -3.98 13.03 2.82
CA ASP A 53 -5.23 12.54 2.21
C ASP A 53 -5.05 11.12 1.64
N ILE A 54 -3.93 10.87 0.96
CA ILE A 54 -3.63 9.58 0.37
C ILE A 54 -3.43 8.54 1.48
N ILE A 55 -2.61 8.83 2.50
CA ILE A 55 -2.40 7.94 3.65
C ILE A 55 -3.73 7.62 4.33
N THR A 56 -4.55 8.64 4.60
CA THR A 56 -5.86 8.49 5.26
C THR A 56 -6.78 7.55 4.48
N ARG A 57 -6.76 7.56 3.14
CA ARG A 57 -7.59 6.65 2.34
C ARG A 57 -7.17 5.19 2.51
N PHE A 58 -5.88 4.89 2.65
CA PHE A 58 -5.39 3.56 2.93
C PHE A 58 -5.73 3.10 4.35
N GLU A 59 -5.54 3.97 5.36
CA GLU A 59 -5.88 3.68 6.75
C GLU A 59 -7.38 3.45 6.95
N ARG A 60 -8.23 4.32 6.36
CA ARG A 60 -9.70 4.16 6.41
C ARG A 60 -10.18 2.89 5.71
N LYS A 61 -9.44 2.36 4.75
CA LYS A 61 -9.73 1.06 4.14
C LYS A 61 -9.40 -0.10 5.09
N GLY A 62 -8.65 0.14 6.16
CA GLY A 62 -8.21 -0.85 7.13
C GLY A 62 -6.85 -1.47 6.81
N PHE A 63 -6.09 -0.91 5.88
CA PHE A 63 -4.71 -1.33 5.63
C PHE A 63 -3.78 -0.75 6.69
N LYS A 64 -2.76 -1.51 7.06
CA LYS A 64 -1.77 -1.14 8.08
C LYS A 64 -0.50 -0.63 7.43
N LEU A 65 0.01 0.50 7.91
CA LEU A 65 1.27 1.07 7.43
C LEU A 65 2.44 0.35 8.08
N SER A 66 3.18 -0.45 7.31
CA SER A 66 4.32 -1.25 7.79
C SER A 66 5.67 -0.56 7.62
N GLY A 67 5.76 0.43 6.73
CA GLY A 67 6.98 1.21 6.52
C GLY A 67 6.72 2.47 5.74
N ILE A 68 7.50 3.51 6.00
CA ILE A 68 7.40 4.79 5.30
C ILE A 68 8.76 5.48 5.25
N LYS A 69 9.09 6.07 4.10
CA LYS A 69 10.24 6.97 3.92
C LYS A 69 9.84 8.18 3.11
N PHE A 70 10.37 9.34 3.48
CA PHE A 70 10.29 10.55 2.69
C PHE A 70 11.67 10.82 2.09
N VAL A 71 11.81 10.73 0.78
CA VAL A 71 13.11 10.71 0.10
C VAL A 71 13.10 11.53 -1.19
N GLN A 72 14.25 12.12 -1.51
CA GLN A 72 14.59 12.57 -2.86
C GLN A 72 15.19 11.37 -3.59
N ALA A 73 14.45 10.80 -4.53
CA ALA A 73 14.92 9.61 -5.24
C ALA A 73 16.08 9.93 -6.19
N SER A 74 17.14 9.13 -6.15
CA SER A 74 18.21 9.24 -7.13
C SER A 74 17.78 8.70 -8.50
N ARG A 75 18.47 9.14 -9.57
CA ARG A 75 18.20 8.62 -10.92
C ARG A 75 18.43 7.11 -11.00
N GLU A 76 19.50 6.62 -10.39
CA GLU A 76 19.86 5.21 -10.36
C GLU A 76 18.78 4.36 -9.71
N LEU A 77 18.22 4.81 -8.57
CA LEU A 77 17.10 4.14 -7.91
C LEU A 77 15.86 4.10 -8.81
N LEU A 78 15.55 5.21 -9.49
CA LEU A 78 14.40 5.30 -10.38
C LEU A 78 14.58 4.45 -11.65
N GLU A 79 15.78 4.40 -12.20
CA GLU A 79 16.10 3.56 -13.36
C GLU A 79 15.96 2.05 -13.04
N LEU A 80 16.32 1.65 -11.81
CA LEU A 80 16.10 0.29 -11.31
C LEU A 80 14.61 0.02 -11.07
N HIS A 81 13.90 0.97 -10.45
CA HIS A 81 12.48 0.81 -10.16
C HIS A 81 11.63 0.67 -11.43
N TYR A 82 11.93 1.46 -12.46
CA TYR A 82 11.22 1.48 -13.74
C TYR A 82 11.94 0.69 -14.86
N GLU A 83 12.83 -0.26 -14.51
CA GLU A 83 13.66 -1.01 -15.47
C GLU A 83 12.83 -1.64 -16.59
N GLU A 84 11.66 -2.19 -16.30
CA GLU A 84 10.73 -2.78 -17.30
C GLU A 84 10.26 -1.77 -18.36
N HIS A 85 10.36 -0.47 -18.07
CA HIS A 85 9.98 0.60 -19.00
C HIS A 85 11.16 1.19 -19.74
N LYS A 86 12.39 0.70 -19.56
CA LYS A 86 13.62 1.28 -20.11
C LYS A 86 13.60 1.45 -21.64
N ALA A 87 12.91 0.54 -22.34
CA ALA A 87 12.76 0.61 -23.81
C ALA A 87 11.61 1.52 -24.27
N ARG A 88 10.84 2.12 -23.36
CA ARG A 88 9.71 2.98 -23.72
C ARG A 88 10.15 4.42 -23.91
N SER A 89 9.55 5.11 -24.90
CA SER A 89 9.87 6.51 -25.21
C SER A 89 9.65 7.48 -24.07
N PHE A 90 8.72 7.18 -23.16
CA PHE A 90 8.43 8.02 -21.99
C PHE A 90 9.39 7.82 -20.81
N PHE A 91 10.25 6.79 -20.84
CA PHE A 91 11.11 6.43 -19.70
C PHE A 91 12.01 7.59 -19.23
N PRO A 92 12.74 8.33 -20.10
CA PRO A 92 13.58 9.44 -19.65
C PRO A 92 12.76 10.53 -18.92
N SER A 93 11.61 10.91 -19.48
CA SER A 93 10.73 11.92 -18.87
C SER A 93 10.11 11.48 -17.55
N LEU A 94 9.82 10.18 -17.40
CA LEU A 94 9.37 9.60 -16.13
C LEU A 94 10.44 9.69 -15.06
N VAL A 95 11.69 9.33 -15.37
CA VAL A 95 12.83 9.44 -14.44
C VAL A 95 13.08 10.88 -14.06
N ASP A 96 13.11 11.81 -15.03
CA ASP A 96 13.26 13.24 -14.78
C ASP A 96 12.17 13.78 -13.85
N TYR A 97 10.92 13.43 -14.12
CA TYR A 97 9.79 13.83 -13.31
C TYR A 97 9.89 13.28 -11.88
N MET A 98 10.16 11.99 -11.72
CA MET A 98 10.22 11.36 -10.40
C MET A 98 11.42 11.82 -9.58
N SER A 99 12.51 12.26 -10.20
CA SER A 99 13.68 12.85 -9.52
C SER A 99 13.55 14.36 -9.24
N SER A 100 12.53 15.04 -9.81
CA SER A 100 12.36 16.48 -9.69
C SER A 100 11.92 16.98 -8.32
N GLY A 101 11.48 16.09 -7.44
CA GLY A 101 11.01 16.45 -6.10
C GLY A 101 10.94 15.25 -5.17
N PRO A 102 10.59 15.47 -3.91
CA PRO A 102 10.51 14.40 -2.92
C PRO A 102 9.35 13.44 -3.21
N VAL A 103 9.54 12.20 -2.80
CA VAL A 103 8.59 11.08 -2.89
C VAL A 103 8.36 10.51 -1.50
N VAL A 104 7.12 10.14 -1.19
CA VAL A 104 6.82 9.31 -0.02
C VAL A 104 6.70 7.87 -0.49
N ALA A 105 7.63 7.02 -0.05
CA ALA A 105 7.63 5.58 -0.26
C ALA A 105 6.97 4.91 0.93
N ALA A 106 5.85 4.22 0.72
CA ALA A 106 5.06 3.60 1.79
C ALA A 106 4.82 2.12 1.51
N VAL A 107 4.89 1.30 2.56
CA VAL A 107 4.56 -0.12 2.53
C VAL A 107 3.30 -0.36 3.34
N TRP A 108 2.31 -0.95 2.71
CA TRP A 108 1.02 -1.25 3.31
C TRP A 108 0.81 -2.75 3.42
N GLU A 109 0.19 -3.17 4.52
CA GLU A 109 -0.10 -4.57 4.81
C GLU A 109 -1.60 -4.77 5.00
N GLY A 110 -2.13 -5.90 4.49
CA GLY A 110 -3.52 -6.27 4.68
C GLY A 110 -3.99 -7.35 3.73
N LYS A 111 -5.20 -7.85 3.95
CA LYS A 111 -5.81 -8.86 3.08
C LYS A 111 -6.11 -8.26 1.70
N GLY A 112 -5.50 -8.84 0.66
CA GLY A 112 -5.68 -8.39 -0.73
C GLY A 112 -5.23 -6.95 -0.98
N VAL A 113 -4.22 -6.45 -0.22
CA VAL A 113 -3.78 -5.06 -0.25
C VAL A 113 -3.22 -4.63 -1.61
N VAL A 114 -2.61 -5.55 -2.37
CA VAL A 114 -2.11 -5.27 -3.73
C VAL A 114 -3.26 -4.83 -4.63
N LYS A 115 -4.29 -5.65 -4.75
CA LYS A 115 -5.48 -5.34 -5.54
C LYS A 115 -6.27 -4.17 -4.96
N GLY A 116 -6.43 -4.15 -3.63
CA GLY A 116 -7.16 -3.11 -2.91
C GLY A 116 -6.51 -1.73 -3.04
N GLY A 117 -5.17 -1.66 -2.93
CA GLY A 117 -4.40 -0.45 -3.14
C GLY A 117 -4.56 0.12 -4.55
N ARG A 118 -4.45 -0.73 -5.57
CA ARG A 118 -4.68 -0.32 -6.96
C ARG A 118 -6.11 0.17 -7.18
N SER A 119 -7.10 -0.48 -6.56
CA SER A 119 -8.50 -0.03 -6.62
C SER A 119 -8.71 1.32 -5.96
N LEU A 120 -8.04 1.59 -4.82
CA LEU A 120 -8.07 2.92 -4.17
C LEU A 120 -7.42 4.00 -5.03
N LEU A 121 -6.34 3.67 -5.75
CA LEU A 121 -5.70 4.62 -6.66
C LEU A 121 -6.59 4.95 -7.86
N GLY A 122 -7.33 4.00 -8.40
CA GLY A 122 -8.08 4.13 -9.64
C GLY A 122 -7.22 3.89 -10.88
N ALA A 123 -7.85 4.01 -12.06
CA ALA A 123 -7.20 3.83 -13.35
C ALA A 123 -5.96 4.72 -13.52
N THR A 124 -4.96 4.24 -14.28
CA THR A 124 -3.71 4.99 -14.52
C THR A 124 -3.96 6.33 -15.22
N ASN A 125 -4.91 6.34 -16.16
CA ASN A 125 -5.42 7.57 -16.76
C ASN A 125 -6.50 8.16 -15.85
N PRO A 126 -6.32 9.37 -15.28
CA PRO A 126 -7.32 9.98 -14.39
C PRO A 126 -8.69 10.20 -15.05
N ALA A 127 -8.74 10.43 -16.34
CA ALA A 127 -10.01 10.60 -17.07
C ALA A 127 -10.88 9.32 -17.09
N GLU A 128 -10.26 8.17 -16.89
CA GLU A 128 -10.92 6.86 -16.81
C GLU A 128 -11.09 6.37 -15.36
N ALA A 129 -10.50 7.09 -14.39
CA ALA A 129 -10.56 6.75 -13.00
C ALA A 129 -11.95 7.09 -12.42
N ALA A 130 -12.56 6.12 -11.74
CA ALA A 130 -13.86 6.32 -11.13
C ALA A 130 -13.80 7.39 -10.02
N PRO A 131 -14.84 8.23 -9.88
CA PRO A 131 -15.02 9.10 -8.72
C PRO A 131 -14.90 8.29 -7.41
N GLY A 132 -14.34 8.89 -6.36
CA GLY A 132 -14.05 8.22 -5.10
C GLY A 132 -12.68 7.54 -5.05
N THR A 133 -12.00 7.36 -6.19
CA THR A 133 -10.61 6.91 -6.23
C THR A 133 -9.65 8.11 -6.11
N ILE A 134 -8.40 7.83 -5.68
CA ILE A 134 -7.39 8.90 -5.51
C ILE A 134 -7.17 9.66 -6.82
N ARG A 135 -7.02 8.96 -7.94
CA ARG A 135 -6.81 9.60 -9.24
C ARG A 135 -8.06 10.25 -9.78
N GLY A 136 -9.23 9.61 -9.61
CA GLY A 136 -10.51 10.16 -10.07
C GLY A 136 -10.89 11.46 -9.38
N ASP A 137 -10.52 11.60 -8.09
CA ASP A 137 -10.86 12.81 -7.33
C ASP A 137 -9.79 13.90 -7.44
N LEU A 138 -8.51 13.53 -7.57
CA LEU A 138 -7.40 14.44 -7.30
C LEU A 138 -6.43 14.62 -8.46
N ALA A 139 -6.42 13.74 -9.47
CA ALA A 139 -5.51 13.83 -10.62
C ALA A 139 -6.23 14.36 -11.87
N MET A 140 -5.47 15.03 -12.73
CA MET A 140 -5.96 15.60 -13.98
C MET A 140 -5.30 14.97 -15.22
N GLU A 141 -4.05 14.53 -15.09
CA GLU A 141 -3.22 14.09 -16.22
C GLU A 141 -2.49 12.77 -15.90
N THR A 142 -2.34 11.90 -16.90
CA THR A 142 -1.64 10.61 -16.78
C THR A 142 -0.17 10.78 -16.38
N GLY A 143 0.50 11.81 -16.88
CA GLY A 143 1.91 12.08 -16.58
C GLY A 143 2.14 12.55 -15.13
N ARG A 144 1.11 13.10 -14.48
CA ARG A 144 1.10 13.58 -13.08
C ARG A 144 -0.12 13.03 -12.36
N ASN A 145 -0.07 11.71 -12.09
CA ASN A 145 -1.20 10.94 -11.58
C ASN A 145 -1.02 10.48 -10.13
N LEU A 146 -0.29 11.26 -9.35
CA LEU A 146 -0.18 11.28 -7.89
C LEU A 146 0.55 10.08 -7.26
N CYS A 147 0.31 8.88 -7.71
CA CYS A 147 0.82 7.68 -7.07
C CYS A 147 1.28 6.62 -8.07
N HIS A 148 2.20 5.78 -7.61
CA HIS A 148 2.50 4.47 -8.18
C HIS A 148 2.08 3.40 -7.17
N ALA A 149 1.62 2.24 -7.65
CA ALA A 149 1.37 1.04 -6.86
C ALA A 149 1.92 -0.17 -7.58
N SER A 150 2.57 -1.06 -6.85
CA SER A 150 2.97 -2.37 -7.36
C SER A 150 1.74 -3.15 -7.85
N ASP A 151 1.91 -3.99 -8.85
CA ASP A 151 0.82 -4.70 -9.51
C ASP A 151 0.69 -6.17 -9.08
N SER A 152 1.70 -6.69 -8.40
CA SER A 152 1.73 -8.04 -7.84
C SER A 152 2.44 -8.07 -6.49
N VAL A 153 2.35 -9.19 -5.78
CA VAL A 153 3.07 -9.42 -4.52
C VAL A 153 4.58 -9.44 -4.78
N GLU A 154 5.00 -10.02 -5.90
CA GLU A 154 6.40 -10.12 -6.31
C GLU A 154 6.99 -8.74 -6.63
N SER A 155 6.28 -7.93 -7.43
CA SER A 155 6.70 -6.56 -7.73
C SER A 155 6.72 -5.71 -6.45
N ALA A 156 5.74 -5.87 -5.57
CA ALA A 156 5.72 -5.18 -4.28
C ALA A 156 6.94 -5.53 -3.42
N ALA A 157 7.32 -6.81 -3.34
CA ALA A 157 8.49 -7.25 -2.57
C ALA A 157 9.79 -6.62 -3.11
N ARG A 158 9.96 -6.55 -4.43
CA ARG A 158 11.08 -5.87 -5.08
C ARG A 158 11.08 -4.38 -4.76
N ASP A 159 9.94 -3.73 -4.93
CA ASP A 159 9.79 -2.28 -4.80
C ASP A 159 10.04 -1.82 -3.35
N PHE A 160 9.40 -2.43 -2.34
CA PHE A 160 9.62 -1.97 -0.97
C PHE A 160 11.04 -2.27 -0.49
N LYS A 161 11.68 -3.38 -0.91
CA LYS A 161 13.08 -3.65 -0.61
C LYS A 161 14.00 -2.57 -1.19
N LEU A 162 13.73 -2.13 -2.42
CA LEU A 162 14.50 -1.10 -3.11
C LEU A 162 14.36 0.27 -2.43
N TRP A 163 13.14 0.67 -2.04
CA TRP A 163 12.84 2.00 -1.54
C TRP A 163 12.94 2.14 -0.02
N VAL A 164 12.41 1.17 0.71
CA VAL A 164 12.25 1.25 2.18
C VAL A 164 13.28 0.40 2.91
N GLY A 165 13.62 -0.76 2.33
CA GLY A 165 14.46 -1.77 2.95
C GLY A 165 13.63 -2.87 3.61
N GLU A 166 14.28 -3.70 4.45
CA GLU A 166 13.66 -4.87 5.08
C GLU A 166 13.15 -4.59 6.50
N ASP A 167 13.53 -3.46 7.11
CA ASP A 167 13.14 -3.09 8.47
C ASP A 167 11.70 -2.54 8.49
N LEU A 168 10.74 -3.44 8.32
CA LEU A 168 9.33 -3.13 8.35
C LEU A 168 8.71 -3.46 9.70
N VAL A 169 7.77 -2.63 10.15
CA VAL A 169 6.96 -2.91 11.34
C VAL A 169 6.12 -4.18 11.09
N LYS A 170 6.09 -5.05 12.08
CA LYS A 170 5.22 -6.25 12.12
C LYS A 170 4.03 -5.95 13.02
N TRP A 171 2.87 -6.15 12.47
CA TRP A 171 1.59 -5.96 13.20
C TRP A 171 1.10 -7.26 13.81
#